data_d2edb575291cdc3d812270e05e79b283
#
_entry.id   d2edb575291cdc3d812270e05e79b283
#
_cell.length_a   1.000
_cell.length_b   1.000
_cell.length_c   1.000
_cell.angle_alpha   90.00
_cell.angle_beta   90.00
_cell.angle_gamma   90.00
#
_symmetry.space_group_name_H-M   'P 1'
#
loop_
_entity.id
_entity.type
_entity.pdbx_description
1 polymer ?
#
loop_
_entity_poly.entity_id
_entity_poly.type
_entity_poly.pdbx_seq_one_letter_code
_entity_poly.pdbx_strand_id
1 'polypeptide(L)'
;LLGYTAKNGNLIPARMEIGVVVALLIVVIVFILLKKCRLGRQFYAMGGNSQSAMMLGVNVKRTRFYSYLISGTLSGIAGFVFMMHTGAGNATNAAGAEMNAIASSIIGGTLLTGGVGNVIGTLFGVLTLTTIKSIVTVSGLRDPWWQSITTGAMLCFFIVLQSVVLANRGKGGLKKMLPGWLKKPEETDAGKL
;
A
#
# COMPACT_ATOMS: atom_id res chain seq x y z
N LEU A 1 0.85 -25.05 -16.18
CA LEU A 1 -0.40 -25.20 -16.98
C LEU A 1 -1.32 -26.25 -16.32
N LEU A 2 -1.78 -25.97 -15.12
CA LEU A 2 -2.70 -26.84 -14.39
C LEU A 2 -4.12 -26.26 -14.55
N GLY A 3 -4.87 -26.78 -15.51
CA GLY A 3 -6.31 -26.62 -15.56
C GLY A 3 -6.97 -27.49 -14.50
N TYR A 4 -8.08 -27.07 -13.92
CA TYR A 4 -8.88 -27.91 -13.03
C TYR A 4 -10.07 -28.48 -13.80
N THR A 5 -10.47 -29.71 -13.49
CA THR A 5 -11.66 -30.35 -14.04
C THR A 5 -12.90 -29.80 -13.34
N ALA A 6 -13.77 -29.12 -14.10
CA ALA A 6 -15.09 -28.74 -13.59
C ALA A 6 -15.93 -29.99 -13.31
N LYS A 7 -16.93 -29.89 -12.41
CA LYS A 7 -17.83 -30.95 -12.00
C LYS A 7 -18.56 -31.64 -13.17
N ASN A 8 -18.50 -31.06 -14.36
CA ASN A 8 -19.09 -31.56 -15.61
C ASN A 8 -18.07 -32.23 -16.55
N GLY A 9 -16.88 -32.62 -16.08
CA GLY A 9 -15.88 -33.33 -16.89
C GLY A 9 -15.12 -32.49 -17.94
N ASN A 10 -15.44 -31.20 -18.10
CA ASN A 10 -14.76 -30.34 -19.04
C ASN A 10 -13.47 -29.76 -18.38
N LEU A 11 -12.34 -29.96 -19.05
CA LEU A 11 -11.09 -29.33 -18.71
C LEU A 11 -11.20 -27.82 -18.97
N ILE A 12 -11.21 -27.02 -17.92
CA ILE A 12 -11.10 -25.57 -18.04
C ILE A 12 -9.60 -25.26 -18.12
N PRO A 13 -9.09 -24.86 -19.31
CA PRO A 13 -7.68 -24.48 -19.41
C PRO A 13 -7.44 -23.25 -18.53
N ALA A 14 -6.41 -23.29 -17.71
CA ALA A 14 -5.94 -22.12 -16.99
C ALA A 14 -5.45 -21.07 -18.00
N ARG A 15 -6.33 -20.18 -18.42
CA ARG A 15 -5.98 -19.03 -19.26
C ARG A 15 -5.40 -17.97 -18.34
N MET A 16 -4.12 -17.68 -18.48
CA MET A 16 -3.57 -16.47 -17.90
C MET A 16 -4.23 -15.27 -18.59
N GLU A 17 -4.99 -14.53 -17.85
CA GLU A 17 -5.66 -13.34 -18.36
C GLU A 17 -4.60 -12.29 -18.71
N ILE A 18 -4.71 -11.68 -19.88
CA ILE A 18 -3.78 -10.66 -20.38
C ILE A 18 -3.59 -9.55 -19.34
N GLY A 19 -4.65 -9.24 -18.58
CA GLY A 19 -4.62 -8.25 -17.47
C GLY A 19 -3.58 -8.56 -16.40
N VAL A 20 -3.36 -9.84 -16.06
CA VAL A 20 -2.34 -10.24 -15.06
C VAL A 20 -0.93 -9.96 -15.58
N VAL A 21 -0.66 -10.25 -16.85
CA VAL A 21 0.64 -10.00 -17.47
C VAL A 21 0.92 -8.49 -17.50
N VAL A 22 -0.06 -7.69 -17.91
CA VAL A 22 0.04 -6.21 -17.91
C VAL A 22 0.28 -5.68 -16.50
N ALA A 23 -0.46 -6.17 -15.50
CA ALA A 23 -0.28 -5.75 -14.10
C ALA A 23 1.13 -6.06 -13.58
N LEU A 24 1.67 -7.26 -13.83
CA LEU A 24 3.02 -7.64 -13.42
C LEU A 24 4.07 -6.78 -14.12
N LEU A 25 3.91 -6.49 -15.40
CA LEU A 25 4.81 -5.63 -16.15
C LEU A 25 4.81 -4.21 -15.56
N ILE A 26 3.65 -3.65 -15.24
CA ILE A 26 3.52 -2.34 -14.60
C ILE A 26 4.22 -2.33 -13.24
N VAL A 27 4.04 -3.36 -12.41
CA VAL A 27 4.72 -3.49 -11.11
C VAL A 27 6.23 -3.43 -11.27
N VAL A 28 6.79 -4.14 -12.25
CA VAL A 28 8.23 -4.12 -12.54
C VAL A 28 8.68 -2.73 -12.98
N ILE A 29 7.96 -2.07 -13.88
CA ILE A 29 8.28 -0.72 -14.35
C ILE A 29 8.27 0.27 -13.18
N VAL A 30 7.21 0.28 -12.37
CA VAL A 30 7.08 1.18 -11.22
C VAL A 30 8.16 0.89 -10.16
N PHE A 31 8.50 -0.37 -9.93
CA PHE A 31 9.58 -0.76 -9.03
C PHE A 31 10.92 -0.18 -9.48
N ILE A 32 11.27 -0.32 -10.76
CA ILE A 32 12.50 0.22 -11.33
C ILE A 32 12.49 1.76 -11.23
N LEU A 33 11.37 2.40 -11.58
CA LEU A 33 11.21 3.84 -11.54
C LEU A 33 11.42 4.38 -10.12
N LEU A 34 10.78 3.79 -9.11
CA LEU A 34 10.90 4.24 -7.72
C LEU A 34 12.27 3.95 -7.12
N LYS A 35 12.91 2.82 -7.47
CA LYS A 35 14.17 2.40 -6.86
C LYS A 35 15.42 2.95 -7.56
N LYS A 36 15.41 3.03 -8.90
CA LYS A 36 16.58 3.43 -9.69
C LYS A 36 16.55 4.86 -10.20
N CYS A 37 15.37 5.44 -10.48
CA CYS A 37 15.29 6.77 -11.06
C CYS A 37 15.45 7.88 -10.01
N ARG A 38 15.97 9.04 -10.46
CA ARG A 38 16.06 10.26 -9.64
C ARG A 38 14.71 10.72 -9.13
N LEU A 39 13.65 10.57 -9.94
CA LEU A 39 12.27 10.91 -9.59
C LEU A 39 11.77 10.11 -8.38
N GLY A 40 12.05 8.80 -8.32
CA GLY A 40 11.65 7.97 -7.18
C GLY A 40 12.25 8.47 -5.86
N ARG A 41 13.53 8.81 -5.85
CA ARG A 41 14.19 9.37 -4.66
C ARG A 41 13.58 10.72 -4.24
N GLN A 42 13.22 11.56 -5.21
CA GLN A 42 12.56 12.84 -4.95
C GLN A 42 11.15 12.63 -4.36
N PHE A 43 10.41 11.62 -4.80
CA PHE A 43 9.10 11.28 -4.23
C PHE A 43 9.19 10.89 -2.76
N TYR A 44 10.14 10.03 -2.40
CA TYR A 44 10.36 9.65 -0.99
C TYR A 44 10.83 10.83 -0.13
N ALA A 45 11.74 11.64 -0.64
CA ALA A 45 12.23 12.83 0.07
C ALA A 45 11.11 13.84 0.33
N MET A 46 10.32 14.14 -0.69
CA MET A 46 9.18 15.07 -0.58
C MET A 46 8.08 14.53 0.34
N GLY A 47 7.83 13.21 0.29
CA GLY A 47 6.81 12.56 1.14
C GLY A 47 7.18 12.57 2.62
N GLY A 48 8.48 12.49 2.97
CA GLY A 48 8.95 12.54 4.35
C GLY A 48 8.88 13.93 4.96
N ASN A 49 9.50 14.91 4.31
CA ASN A 49 9.47 16.33 4.71
C ASN A 49 9.68 17.21 3.49
N SER A 50 8.63 17.88 3.04
CA SER A 50 8.66 18.73 1.86
C SER A 50 9.55 19.98 2.03
N GLN A 51 9.65 20.56 3.25
CA GLN A 51 10.52 21.70 3.53
C GLN A 51 11.99 21.29 3.46
N SER A 52 12.36 20.20 4.12
CA SER A 52 13.73 19.69 4.07
C SER A 52 14.14 19.29 2.67
N ALA A 53 13.24 18.68 1.88
CA ALA A 53 13.47 18.34 0.49
C ALA A 53 13.74 19.59 -0.38
N MET A 54 13.02 20.69 -0.11
CA MET A 54 13.23 21.97 -0.80
C MET A 54 14.61 22.56 -0.49
N MET A 55 15.06 22.49 0.75
CA MET A 55 16.40 22.96 1.17
C MET A 55 17.51 22.14 0.50
N LEU A 56 17.27 20.87 0.18
CA LEU A 56 18.17 20.00 -0.56
C LEU A 56 18.11 20.21 -2.09
N GLY A 57 17.42 21.24 -2.56
CA GLY A 57 17.34 21.59 -3.99
C GLY A 57 16.31 20.79 -4.78
N VAL A 58 15.42 20.04 -4.13
CA VAL A 58 14.33 19.31 -4.82
C VAL A 58 13.21 20.29 -5.19
N ASN A 59 12.88 20.34 -6.46
CA ASN A 59 11.74 21.17 -6.94
C ASN A 59 10.41 20.47 -6.61
N VAL A 60 9.87 20.75 -5.42
CA VAL A 60 8.65 20.12 -4.89
C VAL A 60 7.46 20.27 -5.83
N LYS A 61 7.29 21.43 -6.50
CA LYS A 61 6.17 21.67 -7.44
C LYS A 61 6.24 20.71 -8.64
N ARG A 62 7.42 20.61 -9.28
CA ARG A 62 7.62 19.70 -10.43
C ARG A 62 7.50 18.23 -10.01
N THR A 63 8.07 17.86 -8.87
CA THR A 63 8.01 16.48 -8.35
C THR A 63 6.57 16.08 -8.07
N ARG A 64 5.75 16.96 -7.47
CA ARG A 64 4.33 16.73 -7.25
C ARG A 64 3.55 16.57 -8.56
N PHE A 65 3.84 17.41 -9.55
CA PHE A 65 3.22 17.31 -10.87
C PHE A 65 3.49 15.95 -11.53
N TYR A 66 4.74 15.49 -11.52
CA TYR A 66 5.09 14.16 -12.06
C TYR A 66 4.45 13.01 -11.28
N SER A 67 4.29 13.14 -9.97
CA SER A 67 3.59 12.15 -9.15
C SER A 67 2.13 11.98 -9.58
N TYR A 68 1.41 13.09 -9.77
CA TYR A 68 0.02 13.03 -10.25
C TYR A 68 -0.08 12.55 -11.70
N LEU A 69 0.85 12.94 -12.56
CA LEU A 69 0.88 12.48 -13.95
C LEU A 69 1.04 10.96 -14.03
N ILE A 70 1.99 10.40 -13.28
CA ILE A 70 2.22 8.95 -13.23
C ILE A 70 1.01 8.23 -12.62
N SER A 71 0.45 8.75 -11.53
CA SER A 71 -0.73 8.17 -10.91
C SER A 71 -1.93 8.17 -11.86
N GLY A 72 -2.17 9.27 -12.57
CA GLY A 72 -3.26 9.37 -13.55
C GLY A 72 -3.10 8.42 -14.74
N THR A 73 -1.87 8.29 -15.27
CA THR A 73 -1.60 7.34 -16.36
C THR A 73 -1.78 5.89 -15.93
N LEU A 74 -1.32 5.52 -14.73
CA LEU A 74 -1.53 4.18 -14.17
C LEU A 74 -3.01 3.88 -13.92
N SER A 75 -3.75 4.86 -13.42
CA SER A 75 -5.21 4.75 -13.22
C SER A 75 -5.94 4.56 -14.55
N GLY A 76 -5.54 5.29 -15.61
CA GLY A 76 -6.12 5.12 -16.95
C GLY A 76 -5.86 3.72 -17.52
N ILE A 77 -4.65 3.19 -17.39
CA ILE A 77 -4.32 1.83 -17.82
C ILE A 77 -5.12 0.79 -17.01
N ALA A 78 -5.23 0.98 -15.69
CA ALA A 78 -6.01 0.08 -14.84
C ALA A 78 -7.50 0.07 -15.24
N GLY A 79 -8.08 1.24 -15.54
CA GLY A 79 -9.46 1.35 -16.03
C GLY A 79 -9.66 0.66 -17.36
N PHE A 80 -8.70 0.78 -18.29
CA PHE A 80 -8.75 0.10 -19.58
C PHE A 80 -8.70 -1.44 -19.42
N VAL A 81 -7.78 -1.94 -18.59
CA VAL A 81 -7.68 -3.39 -18.31
C VAL A 81 -8.95 -3.90 -17.63
N PHE A 82 -9.51 -3.11 -16.71
CA PHE A 82 -10.77 -3.46 -16.03
C PHE A 82 -11.95 -3.53 -17.00
N MET A 83 -12.05 -2.58 -17.93
CA MET A 83 -13.06 -2.59 -19.01
C MET A 83 -12.92 -3.82 -19.91
N MET A 84 -11.69 -4.21 -20.27
CA MET A 84 -11.45 -5.43 -21.06
C MET A 84 -11.86 -6.70 -20.31
N HIS A 85 -11.68 -6.73 -18.99
CA HIS A 85 -12.07 -7.87 -18.15
C HIS A 85 -13.58 -7.99 -17.99
N THR A 86 -14.28 -6.88 -17.75
CA THR A 86 -15.73 -6.86 -17.51
C THR A 86 -16.55 -6.89 -18.80
N GLY A 87 -15.93 -6.58 -19.95
CA GLY A 87 -16.62 -6.50 -21.25
C GLY A 87 -17.63 -5.35 -21.37
N ALA A 88 -17.76 -4.51 -20.34
CA ALA A 88 -18.68 -3.39 -20.29
C ALA A 88 -18.09 -2.19 -19.53
N GLY A 89 -18.25 -1.00 -20.09
CA GLY A 89 -17.92 0.26 -19.42
C GLY A 89 -19.12 0.79 -18.64
N ASN A 90 -19.07 0.71 -17.32
CA ASN A 90 -20.08 1.31 -16.45
C ASN A 90 -19.39 2.19 -15.38
N ALA A 91 -19.88 3.40 -15.18
CA ALA A 91 -19.33 4.36 -14.23
C ALA A 91 -19.38 3.86 -12.78
N THR A 92 -20.28 2.97 -12.44
CA THR A 92 -20.46 2.43 -11.08
C THR A 92 -19.54 1.25 -10.76
N ASN A 93 -18.95 0.60 -11.77
CA ASN A 93 -18.15 -0.62 -11.58
C ASN A 93 -16.88 -0.40 -10.74
N ALA A 94 -16.31 0.80 -10.77
CA ALA A 94 -15.10 1.15 -10.03
C ALA A 94 -15.37 1.92 -8.72
N ALA A 95 -16.63 2.05 -8.30
CA ALA A 95 -16.96 2.72 -7.04
C ALA A 95 -16.30 2.01 -5.86
N GLY A 96 -15.54 2.75 -5.04
CA GLY A 96 -14.80 2.21 -3.89
C GLY A 96 -13.45 1.56 -4.25
N ALA A 97 -13.03 1.56 -5.52
CA ALA A 97 -11.73 1.04 -5.93
C ALA A 97 -10.58 1.83 -5.30
N GLU A 98 -10.77 3.14 -5.10
CA GLU A 98 -9.82 4.02 -4.42
C GLU A 98 -9.55 3.57 -2.98
N MET A 99 -10.59 3.21 -2.23
CA MET A 99 -10.44 2.71 -0.86
C MET A 99 -9.69 1.38 -0.82
N ASN A 100 -9.94 0.50 -1.79
CA ASN A 100 -9.21 -0.76 -1.92
C ASN A 100 -7.73 -0.53 -2.23
N ALA A 101 -7.41 0.43 -3.10
CA ALA A 101 -6.04 0.79 -3.46
C ALA A 101 -5.29 1.38 -2.24
N ILE A 102 -5.94 2.26 -1.47
CA ILE A 102 -5.37 2.83 -0.25
C ILE A 102 -5.14 1.72 0.78
N ALA A 103 -6.16 0.88 1.05
CA ALA A 103 -6.07 -0.21 2.01
C ALA A 103 -4.93 -1.18 1.66
N SER A 104 -4.82 -1.62 0.40
CA SER A 104 -3.76 -2.53 -0.04
C SER A 104 -2.37 -1.91 0.09
N SER A 105 -2.23 -0.60 -0.16
CA SER A 105 -0.95 0.11 0.01
C SER A 105 -0.53 0.19 1.47
N ILE A 106 -1.48 0.45 2.39
CA ILE A 106 -1.23 0.50 3.84
C ILE A 106 -0.89 -0.88 4.38
N ILE A 107 -1.65 -1.92 4.00
CA ILE A 107 -1.36 -3.32 4.34
C ILE A 107 0.04 -3.70 3.84
N GLY A 108 0.44 -3.21 2.67
CA GLY A 108 1.76 -3.37 2.08
C GLY A 108 2.89 -2.60 2.77
N GLY A 109 2.59 -1.82 3.84
CA GLY A 109 3.59 -1.10 4.63
C GLY A 109 3.92 0.31 4.12
N THR A 110 3.10 0.88 3.25
CA THR A 110 3.23 2.29 2.85
C THR A 110 2.64 3.18 3.94
N LEU A 111 3.41 4.18 4.41
CA LEU A 111 2.94 5.10 5.43
C LEU A 111 2.04 6.19 4.84
N LEU A 112 0.91 6.45 5.49
CA LEU A 112 0.02 7.57 5.13
C LEU A 112 0.67 8.93 5.27
N THR A 113 1.60 9.07 6.23
CA THR A 113 2.39 10.30 6.43
C THR A 113 3.38 10.55 5.29
N GLY A 114 3.62 9.57 4.44
CA GLY A 114 4.57 9.63 3.34
C GLY A 114 6.00 9.27 3.73
N GLY A 115 6.91 9.37 2.77
CA GLY A 115 8.36 9.15 2.94
C GLY A 115 8.79 7.68 2.98
N VAL A 116 7.90 6.75 3.26
CA VAL A 116 8.19 5.31 3.32
C VAL A 116 7.14 4.52 2.56
N GLY A 117 7.57 3.63 1.71
CA GLY A 117 6.70 2.74 0.95
C GLY A 117 7.54 1.73 0.16
N ASN A 118 6.92 0.61 -0.23
CA ASN A 118 7.57 -0.42 -1.03
C ASN A 118 6.57 -1.02 -2.02
N VAL A 119 6.93 -1.02 -3.31
CA VAL A 119 6.09 -1.57 -4.38
C VAL A 119 5.82 -3.07 -4.17
N ILE A 120 6.86 -3.82 -3.76
CA ILE A 120 6.71 -5.26 -3.48
C ILE A 120 5.77 -5.46 -2.30
N GLY A 121 5.89 -4.64 -1.24
CA GLY A 121 4.95 -4.66 -0.12
C GLY A 121 3.52 -4.41 -0.56
N THR A 122 3.29 -3.41 -1.42
CA THR A 122 1.95 -3.12 -1.96
C THR A 122 1.38 -4.29 -2.77
N LEU A 123 2.20 -5.01 -3.54
CA LEU A 123 1.78 -6.20 -4.27
C LEU A 123 1.28 -7.29 -3.29
N PHE A 124 2.02 -7.58 -2.23
CA PHE A 124 1.57 -8.50 -1.18
C PHE A 124 0.33 -7.97 -0.45
N GLY A 125 0.23 -6.65 -0.25
CA GLY A 125 -0.95 -6.01 0.32
C GLY A 125 -2.21 -6.25 -0.50
N VAL A 126 -2.12 -6.14 -1.84
CA VAL A 126 -3.23 -6.45 -2.75
C VAL A 126 -3.63 -7.92 -2.64
N LEU A 127 -2.66 -8.84 -2.65
CA LEU A 127 -2.92 -10.29 -2.51
C LEU A 127 -3.62 -10.60 -1.18
N THR A 128 -3.15 -10.01 -0.09
CA THR A 128 -3.75 -10.19 1.24
C THR A 128 -5.19 -9.66 1.27
N LEU A 129 -5.43 -8.45 0.76
CA LEU A 129 -6.76 -7.86 0.75
C LEU A 129 -7.73 -8.67 -0.10
N THR A 130 -7.32 -9.15 -1.27
CA THR A 130 -8.16 -9.98 -2.15
C THR A 130 -8.46 -11.33 -1.54
N THR A 131 -7.49 -11.96 -0.86
CA THR A 131 -7.69 -13.22 -0.14
C THR A 131 -8.73 -13.06 0.98
N ILE A 132 -8.62 -11.99 1.79
CA ILE A 132 -9.58 -11.70 2.85
C ILE A 132 -10.99 -11.50 2.29
N LYS A 133 -11.12 -10.72 1.22
CA LYS A 133 -12.43 -10.54 0.54
C LYS A 133 -13.00 -11.84 0.01
N SER A 134 -12.17 -12.70 -0.55
CA SER A 134 -12.58 -14.03 -1.02
C SER A 134 -13.10 -14.90 0.12
N ILE A 135 -12.44 -14.90 1.28
CA ILE A 135 -12.87 -15.62 2.47
C ILE A 135 -14.24 -15.12 2.94
N VAL A 136 -14.43 -13.80 3.02
CA VAL A 136 -15.73 -13.19 3.41
C VAL A 136 -16.84 -13.61 2.47
N THR A 137 -16.58 -13.61 1.16
CA THR A 137 -17.57 -14.02 0.16
C THR A 137 -17.94 -15.51 0.28
N VAL A 138 -16.96 -16.38 0.54
CA VAL A 138 -17.17 -17.84 0.72
C VAL A 138 -17.91 -18.14 2.02
N SER A 139 -17.73 -17.32 3.07
CA SER A 139 -18.44 -17.46 4.36
C SER A 139 -19.95 -17.12 4.29
N GLY A 140 -20.48 -16.85 3.10
CA GLY A 140 -21.91 -16.60 2.89
C GLY A 140 -22.29 -15.12 2.92
N LEU A 141 -21.38 -14.23 3.25
CA LEU A 141 -21.59 -12.78 3.29
C LEU A 141 -21.36 -12.18 1.88
N ARG A 142 -22.23 -12.49 0.94
CA ARG A 142 -22.08 -12.13 -0.49
C ARG A 142 -22.48 -10.69 -0.80
N ASP A 143 -23.16 -10.00 0.11
CA ASP A 143 -23.60 -8.64 -0.13
C ASP A 143 -22.43 -7.65 -0.22
N PRO A 144 -22.45 -6.69 -1.15
CA PRO A 144 -21.39 -5.70 -1.34
C PRO A 144 -21.10 -4.88 -0.07
N TRP A 145 -22.09 -4.70 0.79
CA TRP A 145 -21.97 -3.98 2.06
C TRP A 145 -20.97 -4.63 3.02
N TRP A 146 -20.99 -5.96 3.12
CA TRP A 146 -20.04 -6.70 3.96
C TRP A 146 -18.59 -6.57 3.47
N GLN A 147 -18.39 -6.52 2.16
CA GLN A 147 -17.06 -6.30 1.58
C GLN A 147 -16.53 -4.90 1.92
N SER A 148 -17.39 -3.88 1.87
CA SER A 148 -17.03 -2.51 2.23
C SER A 148 -16.72 -2.38 3.73
N ILE A 149 -17.51 -2.99 4.61
CA ILE A 149 -17.28 -3.03 6.05
C ILE A 149 -15.93 -3.72 6.35
N THR A 150 -15.68 -4.86 5.73
CA THR A 150 -14.43 -5.61 5.92
C THR A 150 -13.22 -4.79 5.48
N THR A 151 -13.32 -4.11 4.33
CA THR A 151 -12.22 -3.24 3.84
C THR A 151 -11.97 -2.08 4.79
N GLY A 152 -13.03 -1.42 5.29
CA GLY A 152 -12.92 -0.32 6.26
C GLY A 152 -12.34 -0.78 7.60
N ALA A 153 -12.79 -1.92 8.12
CA ALA A 153 -12.27 -2.49 9.36
C ALA A 153 -10.79 -2.85 9.25
N MET A 154 -10.38 -3.49 8.14
CA MET A 154 -8.98 -3.80 7.88
C MET A 154 -8.12 -2.54 7.76
N LEU A 155 -8.60 -1.53 7.04
CA LEU A 155 -7.90 -0.27 6.91
C LEU A 155 -7.68 0.38 8.27
N CYS A 156 -8.72 0.46 9.10
CA CYS A 156 -8.64 1.00 10.46
C CYS A 156 -7.64 0.22 11.32
N PHE A 157 -7.71 -1.11 11.29
CA PHE A 157 -6.80 -1.99 12.04
C PHE A 157 -5.33 -1.75 11.65
N PHE A 158 -5.02 -1.72 10.36
CA PHE A 158 -3.65 -1.52 9.90
C PHE A 158 -3.13 -0.10 10.16
N ILE A 159 -3.97 0.94 10.09
CA ILE A 159 -3.58 2.31 10.46
C ILE A 159 -3.21 2.39 11.93
N VAL A 160 -4.03 1.81 12.81
CA VAL A 160 -3.75 1.77 14.25
C VAL A 160 -2.44 1.00 14.51
N LEU A 161 -2.27 -0.14 13.87
CA LEU A 161 -1.05 -0.95 14.00
C LEU A 161 0.20 -0.18 13.53
N GLN A 162 0.14 0.49 12.38
CA GLN A 162 1.22 1.37 11.91
C GLN A 162 1.51 2.49 12.91
N SER A 163 0.49 3.15 13.44
CA SER A 163 0.63 4.23 14.40
C SER A 163 1.35 3.76 15.68
N VAL A 164 0.96 2.61 16.22
CA VAL A 164 1.60 2.01 17.41
C VAL A 164 3.06 1.65 17.14
N VAL A 165 3.35 1.03 15.98
CA VAL A 165 4.72 0.66 15.60
C VAL A 165 5.61 1.89 15.44
N LEU A 166 5.10 2.96 14.82
CA LEU A 166 5.85 4.22 14.69
C LEU A 166 6.09 4.90 16.04
N ALA A 167 5.08 4.95 16.91
CA ALA A 167 5.20 5.51 18.25
C ALA A 167 6.26 4.78 19.08
N ASN A 168 6.31 3.45 19.00
CA ASN A 168 7.32 2.66 19.70
C ASN A 168 8.73 2.84 19.11
N ARG A 169 8.86 3.00 17.79
CA ARG A 169 10.15 3.31 17.16
C ARG A 169 10.66 4.70 17.54
N GLY A 170 9.78 5.69 17.66
CA GLY A 170 10.13 7.04 18.11
C GLY A 170 10.67 7.06 19.54
N LYS A 171 10.03 6.34 20.47
CA LYS A 171 10.49 6.24 21.88
C LYS A 171 11.85 5.54 22.01
N GLY A 172 12.11 4.50 21.23
CA GLY A 172 13.41 3.80 21.23
C GLY A 172 14.55 4.65 20.66
N GLY A 173 14.28 5.47 19.65
CA GLY A 173 15.23 6.37 19.02
C GLY A 173 15.63 7.54 19.92
N LEU A 174 14.65 8.16 20.60
CA LEU A 174 14.91 9.27 21.53
C LEU A 174 15.74 8.81 22.75
N LYS A 175 15.45 7.61 23.29
CA LYS A 175 16.19 7.05 24.44
C LYS A 175 17.64 6.71 24.09
N LYS A 176 17.94 6.50 22.81
CA LYS A 176 19.30 6.19 22.31
C LYS A 176 20.09 7.43 21.92
N MET A 177 19.39 8.55 21.63
CA MET A 177 20.01 9.84 21.26
C MET A 177 20.22 10.81 22.44
N LEU A 178 19.65 10.54 23.62
CA LEU A 178 19.90 11.35 24.80
C LEU A 178 21.33 11.11 25.29
N PRO A 179 22.19 12.16 25.29
CA PRO A 179 23.52 12.07 25.87
C PRO A 179 23.39 11.69 27.35
N GLY A 180 24.34 10.89 27.85
CA GLY A 180 24.28 10.25 29.18
C GLY A 180 24.00 11.18 30.36
N TRP A 181 24.26 12.50 30.22
CA TRP A 181 24.03 13.50 31.26
C TRP A 181 22.56 13.96 31.39
N LEU A 182 21.70 13.64 30.41
CA LEU A 182 20.25 13.87 30.45
C LEU A 182 19.44 12.64 30.90
N LYS A 183 20.11 11.52 31.19
CA LYS A 183 19.46 10.42 31.88
C LYS A 183 19.19 10.86 33.32
N LYS A 184 17.89 11.06 33.64
CA LYS A 184 17.44 11.24 35.01
C LYS A 184 18.13 10.18 35.88
N PRO A 185 18.80 10.55 37.01
CA PRO A 185 19.36 9.56 37.91
C PRO A 185 18.24 8.64 38.36
N GLU A 186 18.43 7.35 38.20
CA GLU A 186 17.62 6.35 38.87
C GLU A 186 17.63 6.68 40.35
N GLU A 187 16.45 6.82 40.92
CA GLU A 187 16.18 6.97 42.33
C GLU A 187 16.83 5.81 43.08
N THR A 188 18.08 5.99 43.43
CA THR A 188 18.83 5.02 44.24
C THR A 188 18.28 5.13 45.66
N ASP A 189 17.49 4.11 45.99
CA ASP A 189 17.36 3.51 47.33
C ASP A 189 17.69 4.44 48.51
N ALA A 190 16.74 5.28 48.92
CA ALA A 190 16.73 5.95 50.23
C ALA A 190 15.74 5.19 51.14
N GLY A 191 16.10 4.01 51.52
CA GLY A 191 15.26 3.15 52.36
C GLY A 191 16.08 2.10 53.14
N LYS A 192 17.22 2.51 53.70
CA LYS A 192 17.89 1.74 54.77
C LYS A 192 18.76 2.68 55.59
N LEU A 193 18.20 3.25 56.61
CA LEU A 193 18.79 3.45 57.93
C LEU A 193 17.68 3.84 58.89
#